data_e3fa38061f40e3197a0134774f2d39ec
#
_entry.id   e3fa38061f40e3197a0134774f2d39ec
#
_cell.length_a   1.000
_cell.length_b   1.000
_cell.length_c   1.000
_cell.angle_alpha   90.00
_cell.angle_beta   90.00
_cell.angle_gamma   90.00
#
_symmetry.space_group_name_H-M   'P 1'
#
loop_
_entity.id
_entity.type
_entity.pdbx_description
1 polymer ?
#
loop_
_entity_poly.entity_id
_entity_poly.type
_entity_poly.pdbx_seq_one_letter_code
_entity_poly.pdbx_strand_id
1 'polypeptide(L)'
;VKTDESRSRVYDSIETALNLADGRAIVLNGEEELDFSTHFSCHICGFTVPKLEPRLFSFNAPIGACDNCHGLGITEEVDVDNLIPDRSKSIRQGGIRYYKNIIGTDNIEWQTFAVLLKHYKIDLDTPIKDLTKKQLEVILYGSDVPIRYTITSSGGNSYNRNDFIEGIKNM
;
A
#
# COMPACT_ATOMS: atom_id res chain seq x y z
N VAL A 1 -27.63 28.76 28.55
CA VAL A 1 -27.03 29.13 29.85
C VAL A 1 -27.54 30.50 30.21
N LYS A 2 -28.47 30.57 31.17
CA LYS A 2 -29.24 31.81 31.43
C LYS A 2 -28.75 32.61 32.65
N THR A 3 -27.81 32.06 33.43
CA THR A 3 -27.26 32.72 34.61
C THR A 3 -25.74 32.59 34.65
N ASP A 4 -25.07 33.53 35.31
CA ASP A 4 -23.59 33.52 35.44
C ASP A 4 -23.11 32.29 36.22
N GLU A 5 -23.88 31.84 37.21
CA GLU A 5 -23.56 30.62 37.95
C GLU A 5 -23.64 29.34 37.09
N SER A 6 -24.63 29.26 36.21
CA SER A 6 -24.74 28.15 35.23
C SER A 6 -23.59 28.17 34.23
N ARG A 7 -23.11 29.35 33.87
CA ARG A 7 -21.98 29.54 32.96
C ARG A 7 -20.66 29.04 33.57
N SER A 8 -20.43 29.38 34.85
CA SER A 8 -19.24 28.92 35.57
C SER A 8 -19.21 27.38 35.65
N ARG A 9 -20.33 26.76 36.03
CA ARG A 9 -20.43 25.29 36.11
C ARG A 9 -20.19 24.58 34.78
N VAL A 10 -20.66 25.16 33.66
CA VAL A 10 -20.38 24.60 32.30
C VAL A 10 -18.91 24.71 31.98
N TYR A 11 -18.28 25.85 32.30
CA TYR A 11 -16.84 26.02 32.12
C TYR A 11 -16.02 24.97 32.87
N ASP A 12 -16.30 24.79 34.16
CA ASP A 12 -15.62 23.84 35.04
C ASP A 12 -15.79 22.38 34.52
N SER A 13 -16.99 22.05 34.02
CA SER A 13 -17.24 20.75 33.42
C SER A 13 -16.49 20.50 32.11
N ILE A 14 -16.45 21.49 31.24
CA ILE A 14 -15.69 21.41 29.96
C ILE A 14 -14.20 21.31 30.25
N GLU A 15 -13.67 22.12 31.17
CA GLU A 15 -12.26 22.07 31.55
C GLU A 15 -11.86 20.69 32.09
N THR A 16 -12.73 20.14 32.97
CA THR A 16 -12.53 18.79 33.51
C THR A 16 -12.53 17.73 32.40
N ALA A 17 -13.48 17.79 31.47
CA ALA A 17 -13.55 16.86 30.33
C ALA A 17 -12.32 16.96 29.42
N LEU A 18 -11.89 18.17 29.09
CA LEU A 18 -10.68 18.41 28.28
C LEU A 18 -9.42 17.88 28.93
N ASN A 19 -9.29 18.04 30.27
CA ASN A 19 -8.13 17.52 31.01
C ASN A 19 -8.11 16.00 31.09
N LEU A 20 -9.30 15.35 31.19
CA LEU A 20 -9.41 13.89 31.24
C LEU A 20 -9.18 13.21 29.90
N ALA A 21 -9.55 13.88 28.80
CA ALA A 21 -9.52 13.33 27.45
C ALA A 21 -8.45 13.96 26.54
N ASP A 22 -7.34 14.41 27.12
CA ASP A 22 -6.21 14.99 26.39
C ASP A 22 -6.62 16.07 25.36
N GLY A 23 -7.47 17.00 25.84
CA GLY A 23 -7.88 18.16 25.05
C GLY A 23 -9.06 17.93 24.11
N ARG A 24 -9.84 16.87 24.27
CA ARG A 24 -11.10 16.66 23.53
C ARG A 24 -12.30 16.63 24.46
N ALA A 25 -13.41 17.23 24.01
CA ALA A 25 -14.67 17.18 24.73
C ALA A 25 -15.84 17.14 23.74
N ILE A 26 -16.85 16.33 24.04
CA ILE A 26 -18.10 16.29 23.29
C ILE A 26 -19.20 16.86 24.19
N VAL A 27 -19.91 17.85 23.67
CA VAL A 27 -21.08 18.44 24.34
C VAL A 27 -22.34 17.93 23.68
N LEU A 28 -23.20 17.29 24.44
CA LEU A 28 -24.50 16.83 23.99
C LEU A 28 -25.55 17.91 24.28
N ASN A 29 -26.25 18.40 23.27
CA ASN A 29 -27.35 19.33 23.35
C ASN A 29 -28.61 18.68 22.76
N GLY A 30 -29.31 17.90 23.58
CA GLY A 30 -30.38 17.06 23.08
C GLY A 30 -29.87 15.93 22.21
N GLU A 31 -30.24 15.92 20.94
CA GLU A 31 -29.77 14.94 19.95
C GLU A 31 -28.53 15.45 19.15
N GLU A 32 -28.12 16.68 19.40
CA GLU A 32 -26.99 17.31 18.70
C GLU A 32 -25.68 17.06 19.47
N GLU A 33 -24.66 16.56 18.78
CA GLU A 33 -23.30 16.36 19.31
C GLU A 33 -22.39 17.48 18.78
N LEU A 34 -21.76 18.20 19.71
CA LEU A 34 -20.78 19.24 19.41
C LEU A 34 -19.39 18.78 19.87
N ASP A 35 -18.49 18.51 18.90
CA ASP A 35 -17.10 18.09 19.18
C ASP A 35 -16.20 19.33 19.32
N PHE A 36 -15.49 19.40 20.44
CA PHE A 36 -14.53 20.47 20.75
C PHE A 36 -13.16 19.86 20.98
N SER A 37 -12.13 20.53 20.45
CA SER A 37 -10.74 20.14 20.64
C SER A 37 -9.87 21.37 20.91
N THR A 38 -8.94 21.24 21.86
CA THR A 38 -7.86 22.22 22.08
C THR A 38 -6.70 22.01 21.11
N HIS A 39 -6.67 20.88 20.39
CA HIS A 39 -5.71 20.62 19.34
C HIS A 39 -6.18 21.20 18.02
N PHE A 40 -5.24 21.44 17.09
CA PHE A 40 -5.55 21.90 15.74
C PHE A 40 -6.25 20.78 14.95
N SER A 41 -7.56 20.64 15.15
CA SER A 41 -8.37 19.62 14.48
C SER A 41 -9.45 20.26 13.61
N CYS A 42 -9.74 19.62 12.48
CA CYS A 42 -10.85 20.00 11.61
C CYS A 42 -12.13 19.31 12.07
N HIS A 43 -13.15 20.08 12.44
CA HIS A 43 -14.44 19.57 12.88
C HIS A 43 -15.27 18.92 11.76
N ILE A 44 -14.90 19.13 10.47
CA ILE A 44 -15.63 18.58 9.32
C ILE A 44 -15.11 17.16 8.98
N CYS A 45 -13.78 16.97 8.92
CA CYS A 45 -13.17 15.71 8.46
C CYS A 45 -12.45 14.94 9.58
N GLY A 46 -12.38 15.48 10.80
CA GLY A 46 -11.70 14.86 11.94
C GLY A 46 -10.16 14.90 11.86
N PHE A 47 -9.58 15.48 10.80
CA PHE A 47 -8.13 15.59 10.69
C PHE A 47 -7.57 16.42 11.84
N THR A 48 -6.59 15.89 12.53
CA THR A 48 -5.89 16.57 13.63
C THR A 48 -4.43 16.73 13.27
N VAL A 49 -3.95 17.98 13.34
CA VAL A 49 -2.53 18.25 13.17
C VAL A 49 -1.77 17.66 14.37
N PRO A 50 -0.77 16.81 14.15
CA PRO A 50 0.04 16.30 15.24
C PRO A 50 0.75 17.45 15.98
N LYS A 51 1.13 17.20 17.24
CA LYS A 51 1.83 18.20 18.05
C LYS A 51 3.01 18.77 17.27
N LEU A 52 3.03 20.10 17.12
CA LEU A 52 4.08 20.79 16.37
C LEU A 52 5.42 20.64 17.09
N GLU A 53 6.21 19.71 16.63
CA GLU A 53 7.58 19.46 17.08
C GLU A 53 8.56 19.70 15.93
N PRO A 54 9.81 20.13 16.18
CA PRO A 54 10.80 20.33 15.12
C PRO A 54 11.00 19.13 14.20
N ARG A 55 10.79 17.91 14.71
CA ARG A 55 10.87 16.66 13.94
C ARG A 55 9.82 16.54 12.83
N LEU A 56 8.68 17.22 12.96
CA LEU A 56 7.63 17.24 11.94
C LEU A 56 8.07 17.96 10.64
N PHE A 57 9.07 18.84 10.76
CA PHE A 57 9.63 19.59 9.63
C PHE A 57 10.93 18.97 9.11
N SER A 58 11.33 17.84 9.65
CA SER A 58 12.55 17.16 9.26
C SER A 58 12.23 16.02 8.28
N PHE A 59 12.73 16.13 7.05
CA PHE A 59 12.61 15.05 6.06
C PHE A 59 13.38 13.76 6.45
N ASN A 60 14.30 13.87 7.42
CA ASN A 60 15.08 12.73 7.93
C ASN A 60 14.45 12.08 9.19
N ALA A 61 13.32 12.58 9.67
CA ALA A 61 12.57 11.99 10.77
C ALA A 61 11.32 11.28 10.23
N PRO A 62 10.99 10.04 10.65
CA PRO A 62 9.84 9.30 10.11
C PRO A 62 8.52 10.07 10.14
N ILE A 63 8.32 10.91 11.17
CA ILE A 63 7.09 11.71 11.33
C ILE A 63 7.01 12.91 10.36
N GLY A 64 8.16 13.40 9.86
CA GLY A 64 8.23 14.54 8.94
C GLY A 64 8.64 14.16 7.53
N ALA A 65 9.02 12.90 7.32
CA ALA A 65 9.39 12.38 6.01
C ALA A 65 8.16 12.21 5.11
N CYS A 66 8.35 12.39 3.83
CA CYS A 66 7.34 12.07 2.83
C CYS A 66 7.09 10.56 2.79
N ASP A 67 5.83 10.12 2.86
CA ASP A 67 5.46 8.70 2.85
C ASP A 67 5.89 8.00 1.54
N ASN A 68 6.00 8.73 0.44
CA ASN A 68 6.35 8.16 -0.86
C ASN A 68 7.86 8.00 -1.07
N CYS A 69 8.68 8.99 -0.66
CA CYS A 69 10.13 8.95 -0.86
C CYS A 69 10.92 8.74 0.44
N HIS A 70 10.26 8.64 1.58
CA HIS A 70 10.86 8.48 2.91
C HIS A 70 11.98 9.49 3.22
N GLY A 71 11.82 10.71 2.70
CA GLY A 71 12.79 11.79 2.88
C GLY A 71 13.92 11.85 1.85
N LEU A 72 13.95 10.93 0.88
CA LEU A 72 15.02 10.87 -0.14
C LEU A 72 14.86 11.94 -1.24
N GLY A 73 13.65 12.52 -1.40
CA GLY A 73 13.37 13.51 -2.45
C GLY A 73 13.22 12.93 -3.86
N ILE A 74 13.48 11.63 -4.02
CA ILE A 74 13.35 10.87 -5.26
C ILE A 74 12.60 9.58 -4.98
N THR A 75 11.89 9.06 -5.96
CA THR A 75 11.28 7.74 -5.95
C THR A 75 11.91 6.91 -7.06
N GLU A 76 12.22 5.65 -6.75
CA GLU A 76 12.65 4.70 -7.76
C GLU A 76 11.42 4.02 -8.34
N GLU A 77 11.25 4.14 -9.65
CA GLU A 77 10.22 3.41 -10.38
C GLU A 77 10.85 2.43 -11.35
N VAL A 78 10.25 1.26 -11.44
CA VAL A 78 10.71 0.25 -12.40
C VAL A 78 10.35 0.69 -13.81
N ASP A 79 11.36 0.84 -14.65
CA ASP A 79 11.19 1.14 -16.07
C ASP A 79 10.71 -0.11 -16.84
N VAL A 80 9.43 -0.09 -17.21
CA VAL A 80 8.77 -1.19 -17.92
C VAL A 80 9.39 -1.45 -19.28
N ASP A 81 9.85 -0.43 -19.99
CA ASP A 81 10.45 -0.58 -21.31
C ASP A 81 11.85 -1.22 -21.22
N ASN A 82 12.54 -1.05 -20.09
CA ASN A 82 13.77 -1.76 -19.80
C ASN A 82 13.53 -3.22 -19.38
N LEU A 83 12.41 -3.50 -18.68
CA LEU A 83 12.02 -4.88 -18.34
C LEU A 83 11.55 -5.67 -19.56
N ILE A 84 10.85 -5.02 -20.49
CA ILE A 84 10.27 -5.61 -21.71
C ILE A 84 10.80 -4.82 -22.93
N PRO A 85 12.07 -4.96 -23.26
CA PRO A 85 12.71 -4.14 -24.29
C PRO A 85 12.22 -4.46 -25.71
N ASP A 86 11.70 -5.64 -25.91
CA ASP A 86 11.23 -6.09 -27.22
C ASP A 86 9.89 -6.84 -27.08
N ARG A 87 8.80 -6.11 -27.28
CA ARG A 87 7.44 -6.65 -27.16
C ARG A 87 7.05 -7.59 -28.31
N SER A 88 7.87 -7.70 -29.38
CA SER A 88 7.67 -8.67 -30.46
C SER A 88 8.04 -10.09 -30.03
N LYS A 89 8.83 -10.23 -28.97
CA LYS A 89 9.20 -11.51 -28.39
C LYS A 89 8.13 -12.02 -27.43
N SER A 90 8.03 -13.33 -27.37
CA SER A 90 7.25 -14.02 -26.34
C SER A 90 8.06 -14.13 -25.03
N ILE A 91 7.36 -14.53 -23.95
CA ILE A 91 8.01 -14.80 -22.65
C ILE A 91 9.10 -15.89 -22.86
N ARG A 92 8.77 -16.99 -23.57
CA ARG A 92 9.70 -18.08 -23.85
C ARG A 92 10.95 -17.62 -24.62
N GLN A 93 10.82 -16.65 -25.47
CA GLN A 93 11.92 -16.04 -26.23
C GLN A 93 12.73 -15.01 -25.43
N GLY A 94 12.44 -14.88 -24.12
CA GLY A 94 13.12 -13.93 -23.23
C GLY A 94 12.62 -12.49 -23.40
N GLY A 95 11.36 -12.29 -23.78
CA GLY A 95 10.74 -10.96 -23.92
C GLY A 95 10.68 -10.21 -22.60
N ILE A 96 10.68 -10.92 -21.47
CA ILE A 96 10.82 -10.33 -20.12
C ILE A 96 12.27 -10.55 -19.67
N ARG A 97 13.02 -9.47 -19.56
CA ARG A 97 14.46 -9.48 -19.26
C ARG A 97 14.78 -10.20 -17.94
N TYR A 98 13.96 -9.98 -16.92
CA TYR A 98 14.15 -10.57 -15.59
C TYR A 98 14.16 -12.11 -15.62
N TYR A 99 13.24 -12.72 -16.34
CA TYR A 99 13.10 -14.18 -16.39
C TYR A 99 13.95 -14.86 -17.46
N LYS A 100 14.58 -14.12 -18.37
CA LYS A 100 15.25 -14.66 -19.56
C LYS A 100 16.14 -15.88 -19.31
N ASN A 101 16.86 -15.90 -18.18
CA ASN A 101 17.84 -16.93 -17.87
C ASN A 101 17.30 -18.06 -17.00
N ILE A 102 16.06 -17.95 -16.48
CA ILE A 102 15.48 -18.90 -15.53
C ILE A 102 14.21 -19.57 -16.06
N ILE A 103 13.82 -19.25 -17.29
CA ILE A 103 12.65 -19.86 -17.95
C ILE A 103 12.81 -21.38 -18.01
N GLY A 104 11.82 -22.09 -17.47
CA GLY A 104 11.79 -23.56 -17.48
C GLY A 104 12.75 -24.23 -16.52
N THR A 105 13.38 -23.50 -15.62
CA THR A 105 14.24 -24.06 -14.57
C THR A 105 13.46 -24.31 -13.26
N ASP A 106 14.10 -24.98 -12.30
CA ASP A 106 13.55 -25.21 -10.95
C ASP A 106 13.66 -23.99 -10.03
N ASN A 107 13.99 -22.80 -10.57
CA ASN A 107 14.03 -21.56 -9.82
C ASN A 107 12.64 -21.25 -9.24
N ILE A 108 12.59 -20.93 -7.94
CA ILE A 108 11.33 -20.70 -7.20
C ILE A 108 10.57 -19.51 -7.78
N GLU A 109 11.26 -18.43 -8.18
CA GLU A 109 10.62 -17.25 -8.77
C GLU A 109 9.97 -17.59 -10.10
N TRP A 110 10.67 -18.40 -10.94
CA TRP A 110 10.10 -18.86 -12.19
C TRP A 110 8.88 -19.77 -11.97
N GLN A 111 8.96 -20.71 -11.02
CA GLN A 111 7.83 -21.58 -10.68
C GLN A 111 6.61 -20.76 -10.26
N THR A 112 6.82 -19.75 -9.40
CA THR A 112 5.75 -18.86 -8.92
C THR A 112 5.14 -18.06 -10.07
N PHE A 113 5.99 -17.49 -10.93
CA PHE A 113 5.54 -16.74 -12.10
C PHE A 113 4.81 -17.63 -13.12
N ALA A 114 5.28 -18.86 -13.34
CA ALA A 114 4.61 -19.81 -14.22
C ALA A 114 3.21 -20.19 -13.72
N VAL A 115 3.02 -20.27 -12.40
CA VAL A 115 1.69 -20.46 -11.80
C VAL A 115 0.78 -19.27 -12.10
N LEU A 116 1.28 -18.02 -11.96
CA LEU A 116 0.56 -16.81 -12.30
C LEU A 116 0.09 -16.85 -13.76
N LEU A 117 1.00 -17.11 -14.69
CA LEU A 117 0.71 -17.19 -16.12
C LEU A 117 -0.37 -18.26 -16.42
N LYS A 118 -0.23 -19.44 -15.82
CA LYS A 118 -1.20 -20.53 -15.98
C LYS A 118 -2.59 -20.16 -15.45
N HIS A 119 -2.67 -19.52 -14.28
CA HIS A 119 -3.93 -19.10 -13.67
C HIS A 119 -4.69 -18.13 -14.58
N TYR A 120 -4.01 -17.14 -15.16
CA TYR A 120 -4.60 -16.16 -16.04
C TYR A 120 -4.60 -16.56 -17.53
N LYS A 121 -4.27 -17.83 -17.83
CA LYS A 121 -4.26 -18.40 -19.20
C LYS A 121 -3.40 -17.57 -20.16
N ILE A 122 -2.22 -17.17 -19.70
CA ILE A 122 -1.22 -16.47 -20.51
C ILE A 122 -0.29 -17.51 -21.10
N ASP A 123 -0.29 -17.60 -22.43
CA ASP A 123 0.60 -18.51 -23.14
C ASP A 123 2.02 -17.94 -23.24
N LEU A 124 3.00 -18.79 -22.92
CA LEU A 124 4.43 -18.44 -22.97
C LEU A 124 4.94 -18.10 -24.38
N ASP A 125 4.28 -18.61 -25.41
CA ASP A 125 4.68 -18.46 -26.81
C ASP A 125 4.00 -17.27 -27.49
N THR A 126 3.01 -16.65 -26.86
CA THR A 126 2.36 -15.44 -27.37
C THR A 126 3.29 -14.24 -27.27
N PRO A 127 3.54 -13.48 -28.37
CA PRO A 127 4.27 -12.23 -28.30
C PRO A 127 3.64 -11.23 -27.32
N ILE A 128 4.47 -10.53 -26.55
CA ILE A 128 3.98 -9.63 -25.48
C ILE A 128 3.08 -8.52 -26.04
N LYS A 129 3.34 -8.07 -27.29
CA LYS A 129 2.48 -7.07 -27.97
C LYS A 129 1.05 -7.56 -28.23
N ASP A 130 0.85 -8.87 -28.33
CA ASP A 130 -0.45 -9.50 -28.65
C ASP A 130 -1.23 -9.90 -27.40
N LEU A 131 -0.64 -9.70 -26.21
CA LEU A 131 -1.32 -9.91 -24.93
C LEU A 131 -2.39 -8.84 -24.72
N THR A 132 -3.49 -9.25 -24.09
CA THR A 132 -4.54 -8.31 -23.65
C THR A 132 -4.03 -7.37 -22.57
N LYS A 133 -4.66 -6.20 -22.42
CA LYS A 133 -4.30 -5.24 -21.35
C LYS A 133 -4.32 -5.90 -19.97
N LYS A 134 -5.36 -6.70 -19.68
CA LYS A 134 -5.47 -7.41 -18.40
C LYS A 134 -4.32 -8.41 -18.18
N GLN A 135 -3.92 -9.14 -19.21
CA GLN A 135 -2.80 -10.08 -19.12
C GLN A 135 -1.47 -9.34 -18.89
N LEU A 136 -1.27 -8.20 -19.54
CA LEU A 136 -0.10 -7.38 -19.32
C LEU A 136 -0.08 -6.77 -17.90
N GLU A 137 -1.21 -6.30 -17.40
CA GLU A 137 -1.35 -5.82 -16.01
C GLU A 137 -1.01 -6.91 -15.00
N VAL A 138 -1.47 -8.14 -15.22
CA VAL A 138 -1.14 -9.29 -14.37
C VAL A 138 0.38 -9.57 -14.39
N ILE A 139 1.01 -9.52 -15.53
CA ILE A 139 2.48 -9.68 -15.63
C ILE A 139 3.20 -8.59 -14.86
N LEU A 140 2.74 -7.33 -14.98
CA LEU A 140 3.39 -6.18 -14.36
C LEU A 140 3.16 -6.09 -12.85
N TYR A 141 1.93 -6.33 -12.39
CA TYR A 141 1.51 -6.04 -11.01
C TYR A 141 1.17 -7.29 -10.19
N GLY A 142 0.97 -8.44 -10.84
CA GLY A 142 0.66 -9.69 -10.17
C GLY A 142 -0.82 -10.05 -10.13
N SER A 143 -1.17 -10.95 -9.21
CA SER A 143 -2.54 -11.45 -9.06
C SER A 143 -3.42 -10.52 -8.22
N ASP A 144 -4.67 -10.38 -8.64
CA ASP A 144 -5.73 -9.67 -7.90
C ASP A 144 -6.46 -10.56 -6.86
N VAL A 145 -6.14 -11.85 -6.86
CA VAL A 145 -6.68 -12.85 -5.93
C VAL A 145 -5.56 -13.75 -5.40
N PRO A 146 -5.72 -14.32 -4.19
CA PRO A 146 -4.78 -15.32 -3.70
C PRO A 146 -4.88 -16.58 -4.54
N ILE A 147 -3.74 -17.12 -4.93
CA ILE A 147 -3.61 -18.32 -5.72
C ILE A 147 -3.03 -19.44 -4.85
N ARG A 148 -3.64 -20.63 -4.91
CA ARG A 148 -3.09 -21.83 -4.25
C ARG A 148 -2.15 -22.54 -5.21
N TYR A 149 -0.92 -22.74 -4.78
CA TYR A 149 0.11 -23.40 -5.58
C TYR A 149 1.14 -24.15 -4.73
N THR A 150 1.91 -24.99 -5.39
CA THR A 150 3.01 -25.74 -4.77
C THR A 150 4.30 -25.37 -5.51
N ILE A 151 5.32 -25.02 -4.76
CA ILE A 151 6.68 -24.81 -5.26
C ILE A 151 7.60 -25.89 -4.70
N THR A 152 8.57 -26.30 -5.50
CA THR A 152 9.58 -27.28 -5.07
C THR A 152 10.95 -26.61 -5.06
N SER A 153 11.64 -26.71 -3.92
CA SER A 153 13.00 -26.21 -3.82
C SER A 153 13.98 -27.13 -4.55
N SER A 154 15.15 -26.62 -4.88
CA SER A 154 16.25 -27.40 -5.47
C SER A 154 16.69 -28.60 -4.61
N GLY A 155 16.39 -28.58 -3.32
CA GLY A 155 16.58 -29.73 -2.40
C GLY A 155 15.45 -30.76 -2.39
N GLY A 156 14.44 -30.65 -3.28
CA GLY A 156 13.33 -31.57 -3.40
C GLY A 156 12.18 -31.37 -2.39
N ASN A 157 12.27 -30.38 -1.51
CA ASN A 157 11.19 -30.07 -0.57
C ASN A 157 10.07 -29.30 -1.28
N SER A 158 8.83 -29.72 -1.10
CA SER A 158 7.66 -29.07 -1.66
C SER A 158 6.90 -28.25 -0.61
N TYR A 159 6.50 -27.03 -0.96
CA TYR A 159 5.78 -26.09 -0.11
C TYR A 159 4.47 -25.68 -0.75
N ASN A 160 3.38 -25.87 -0.02
CA ASN A 160 2.06 -25.39 -0.43
C ASN A 160 1.90 -23.95 0.04
N ARG A 161 1.48 -23.08 -0.87
CA ARG A 161 1.22 -21.66 -0.61
C ARG A 161 -0.18 -21.27 -1.06
N ASN A 162 -0.70 -20.22 -0.46
CA ASN A 162 -1.95 -19.59 -0.84
C ASN A 162 -1.81 -18.09 -0.64
N ASP A 163 -1.17 -17.43 -1.60
CA ASP A 163 -0.75 -16.03 -1.49
C ASP A 163 -1.08 -15.27 -2.78
N PHE A 164 -1.06 -13.95 -2.69
CA PHE A 164 -0.98 -13.10 -3.88
C PHE A 164 0.40 -13.26 -4.51
N ILE A 165 0.42 -13.46 -5.83
CA ILE A 165 1.68 -13.55 -6.58
C ILE A 165 2.00 -12.16 -7.13
N GLU A 166 3.17 -11.65 -6.80
CA GLU A 166 3.65 -10.35 -7.25
C GLU A 166 4.00 -10.36 -8.74
N GLY A 167 3.85 -9.22 -9.38
CA GLY A 167 4.29 -9.00 -10.77
C GLY A 167 5.70 -8.44 -10.84
N ILE A 168 6.22 -8.32 -12.07
CA ILE A 168 7.62 -7.93 -12.32
C ILE A 168 7.96 -6.49 -11.91
N LYS A 169 6.99 -5.64 -11.61
CA LYS A 169 7.21 -4.28 -11.09
C LYS A 169 7.49 -4.24 -9.59
N ASN A 170 7.10 -5.28 -8.87
CA ASN A 170 7.17 -5.33 -7.40
C ASN A 170 8.30 -6.26 -6.90
N MET A 171 9.10 -6.81 -7.83
CA MET A 171 10.22 -7.73 -7.55
C MET A 171 11.54 -7.01 -7.33
#